data_836519e9c28e3156ef353c971a8fe59b
#
_entry.id   836519e9c28e3156ef353c971a8fe59b
#
_cell.length_a   1.000
_cell.length_b   1.000
_cell.length_c   1.000
_cell.angle_alpha   90.00
_cell.angle_beta   90.00
_cell.angle_gamma   90.00
#
_symmetry.space_group_name_H-M   'P 1'
#
loop_
_entity.id
_entity.type
_entity.pdbx_description
1 polymer ?
#
loop_
_entity_poly.entity_id
_entity_poly.type
_entity_poly.pdbx_seq_one_letter_code
_entity_poly.pdbx_strand_id
1 'polypeptide(L)'
;MYKRQFLSSLPDIAWLFNLRGDDIACTPLFYSYAWITIDKCFLFLRKDCISAVAFQRFKEHGISILDYTEVSAFLKDQHETVLLNPDLTNYLHYNLLFKCKIIEDKNPTELMKAIKNDIQIDHLKACHINDGIAMTKFMYWLKKNVGKIPMTERMISDHLEEERKKLPDYMGPSFETICAYKDHAAMMHYQSTEESDVDVKAEGMLLIDSGGQYYGGTTDVTRTFILGPISEEERKYFTLVLKSMLTLANAKFLFGCRGSNLDILAREPLWEDGVDYRCGTGHGVGYFLGVHEGPNAFRWRSNPENLDAVLQPGMVITDEPGVYVEGSHGIRHENELLCVKHTENEYGLSLIHISEPTRLQ
;
A
#
# COMPACT_ATOMS: atom_id res chain seq x y z
N MET A 1 7.76 17.19 25.36
CA MET A 1 6.70 16.17 25.32
C MET A 1 5.40 16.87 24.97
N TYR A 2 4.79 16.52 23.87
CA TYR A 2 3.54 17.12 23.40
C TYR A 2 2.40 16.65 24.28
N LYS A 3 1.55 17.57 24.73
CA LYS A 3 0.41 17.24 25.60
C LYS A 3 -0.92 17.17 24.84
N ARG A 4 -0.91 17.63 23.56
CA ARG A 4 -2.09 17.65 22.68
C ARG A 4 -1.67 17.41 21.25
N GLN A 5 -2.54 16.75 20.50
CA GLN A 5 -2.38 16.51 19.09
C GLN A 5 -3.70 16.71 18.36
N PHE A 6 -3.65 17.38 17.22
CA PHE A 6 -4.73 17.38 16.23
C PHE A 6 -4.38 16.43 15.10
N LEU A 7 -5.20 15.43 14.89
CA LEU A 7 -5.08 14.48 13.78
C LEU A 7 -6.14 14.78 12.74
N SER A 8 -5.69 14.92 11.49
CA SER A 8 -6.50 15.08 10.28
C SER A 8 -6.24 14.00 9.24
N SER A 9 -5.26 13.14 9.47
CA SER A 9 -4.94 11.99 8.63
C SER A 9 -5.94 10.87 8.86
N LEU A 10 -6.76 10.56 7.85
CA LEU A 10 -7.79 9.51 7.96
C LEU A 10 -7.18 8.13 8.26
N PRO A 11 -6.06 7.70 7.62
CA PRO A 11 -5.42 6.43 7.95
C PRO A 11 -4.94 6.34 9.40
N ASP A 12 -4.39 7.45 9.94
CA ASP A 12 -3.92 7.49 11.33
C ASP A 12 -5.07 7.37 12.31
N ILE A 13 -6.19 8.05 12.03
CA ILE A 13 -7.41 7.99 12.84
C ILE A 13 -8.03 6.58 12.76
N ALA A 14 -8.19 6.04 11.57
CA ALA A 14 -8.75 4.71 11.37
C ALA A 14 -7.94 3.63 12.10
N TRP A 15 -6.59 3.73 12.04
CA TRP A 15 -5.69 2.83 12.76
C TRP A 15 -5.80 3.01 14.27
N LEU A 16 -5.71 4.25 14.77
CA LEU A 16 -5.67 4.56 16.20
C LEU A 16 -6.95 4.12 16.93
N PHE A 17 -8.11 4.35 16.31
CA PHE A 17 -9.42 4.00 16.87
C PHE A 17 -9.88 2.59 16.47
N ASN A 18 -9.10 1.90 15.65
CA ASN A 18 -9.44 0.60 15.06
C ASN A 18 -10.84 0.58 14.42
N LEU A 19 -11.12 1.64 13.67
CA LEU A 19 -12.35 1.79 12.89
C LEU A 19 -12.04 1.70 11.38
N ARG A 20 -13.00 1.21 10.63
CA ARG A 20 -12.98 1.20 9.17
C ARG A 20 -14.31 1.73 8.64
N GLY A 21 -14.28 2.32 7.46
CA GLY A 21 -15.45 2.85 6.75
C GLY A 21 -15.28 2.69 5.25
N ASP A 22 -16.19 3.25 4.49
CA ASP A 22 -16.27 3.12 3.03
C ASP A 22 -16.46 4.48 2.33
N ASP A 23 -16.07 5.58 2.99
CA ASP A 23 -16.16 6.91 2.39
C ASP A 23 -15.13 7.15 1.26
N ILE A 24 -14.10 6.31 1.17
CA ILE A 24 -13.03 6.39 0.16
C ILE A 24 -13.00 5.08 -0.65
N ALA A 25 -13.10 5.20 -1.96
CA ALA A 25 -13.04 4.04 -2.85
C ALA A 25 -11.78 3.20 -2.62
N CYS A 26 -11.92 1.88 -2.60
CA CYS A 26 -10.85 0.90 -2.43
C CYS A 26 -10.06 1.00 -1.10
N THR A 27 -10.35 1.98 -0.27
CA THR A 27 -9.61 2.20 0.98
C THR A 27 -10.60 2.30 2.15
N PRO A 28 -10.49 1.44 3.17
CA PRO A 28 -11.51 1.36 4.23
C PRO A 28 -11.38 2.51 5.25
N LEU A 29 -11.56 3.74 4.77
CA LEU A 29 -11.46 4.97 5.53
C LEU A 29 -12.83 5.66 5.66
N PHE A 30 -12.92 6.55 6.64
CA PHE A 30 -14.10 7.39 6.90
C PHE A 30 -13.69 8.82 7.22
N TYR A 31 -14.50 9.80 6.83
CA TYR A 31 -14.22 11.19 7.12
C TYR A 31 -14.26 11.47 8.62
N SER A 32 -13.13 11.93 9.15
CA SER A 32 -12.96 12.13 10.59
C SER A 32 -11.84 13.12 10.92
N TYR A 33 -11.90 13.62 12.16
CA TYR A 33 -10.79 14.32 12.81
C TYR A 33 -10.68 13.81 14.25
N ALA A 34 -9.50 13.97 14.86
CA ALA A 34 -9.35 13.66 16.26
C ALA A 34 -8.53 14.75 16.98
N TRP A 35 -8.95 15.04 18.19
CA TRP A 35 -8.22 15.88 19.13
C TRP A 35 -7.89 15.08 20.38
N ILE A 36 -6.60 14.91 20.65
CA ILE A 36 -6.10 14.03 21.68
C ILE A 36 -5.33 14.86 22.71
N THR A 37 -5.64 14.69 23.97
CA THR A 37 -4.88 15.24 25.10
C THR A 37 -4.42 14.11 26.01
N ILE A 38 -3.70 14.45 27.09
CA ILE A 38 -3.31 13.46 28.10
C ILE A 38 -4.54 12.82 28.76
N ASP A 39 -5.59 13.61 28.98
CA ASP A 39 -6.74 13.19 29.78
C ASP A 39 -8.02 13.00 28.99
N LYS A 40 -8.08 13.50 27.75
CA LYS A 40 -9.30 13.52 26.94
C LYS A 40 -9.00 13.18 25.48
N CYS A 41 -9.96 12.53 24.86
CA CYS A 41 -9.92 12.22 23.45
C CYS A 41 -11.28 12.56 22.81
N PHE A 42 -11.24 13.34 21.73
CA PHE A 42 -12.41 13.72 20.96
C PHE A 42 -12.25 13.17 19.54
N LEU A 43 -13.25 12.44 19.10
CA LEU A 43 -13.34 11.89 17.75
C LEU A 43 -14.51 12.56 17.02
N PHE A 44 -14.23 13.24 15.91
CA PHE A 44 -15.20 13.91 15.07
C PHE A 44 -15.51 13.03 13.87
N LEU A 45 -16.75 12.59 13.75
CA LEU A 45 -17.23 11.77 12.63
C LEU A 45 -18.75 11.95 12.47
N ARG A 46 -19.30 11.42 11.39
CA ARG A 46 -20.75 11.37 11.21
C ARG A 46 -21.36 10.39 12.21
N LYS A 47 -22.15 10.91 13.16
CA LYS A 47 -22.72 10.11 14.25
C LYS A 47 -23.72 9.05 13.77
N ASP A 48 -24.33 9.26 12.62
CA ASP A 48 -25.27 8.31 11.99
C ASP A 48 -24.57 7.10 11.36
N CYS A 49 -23.26 7.16 11.15
CA CYS A 49 -22.48 6.08 10.55
C CYS A 49 -21.82 5.13 11.58
N ILE A 50 -21.77 5.50 12.88
CA ILE A 50 -21.16 4.66 13.89
C ILE A 50 -22.18 3.68 14.50
N SER A 51 -21.79 2.40 14.62
CA SER A 51 -22.64 1.42 15.26
C SER A 51 -22.84 1.71 16.76
N ALA A 52 -24.00 1.34 17.31
CA ALA A 52 -24.28 1.51 18.74
C ALA A 52 -23.24 0.80 19.63
N VAL A 53 -22.72 -0.35 19.19
CA VAL A 53 -21.68 -1.11 19.88
C VAL A 53 -20.37 -0.32 19.94
N ALA A 54 -19.91 0.20 18.81
CA ALA A 54 -18.69 1.01 18.75
C ALA A 54 -18.86 2.31 19.57
N PHE A 55 -20.00 2.98 19.45
CA PHE A 55 -20.31 4.18 20.22
C PHE A 55 -20.21 3.93 21.74
N GLN A 56 -20.85 2.86 22.22
CA GLN A 56 -20.83 2.50 23.65
C GLN A 56 -19.42 2.17 24.12
N ARG A 57 -18.65 1.42 23.31
CA ARG A 57 -17.26 1.07 23.62
C ARG A 57 -16.38 2.32 23.76
N PHE A 58 -16.50 3.28 22.85
CA PHE A 58 -15.73 4.53 22.94
C PHE A 58 -16.09 5.35 24.18
N LYS A 59 -17.36 5.42 24.52
CA LYS A 59 -17.83 6.09 25.75
C LYS A 59 -17.22 5.44 27.01
N GLU A 60 -17.17 4.12 27.06
CA GLU A 60 -16.54 3.37 28.17
C GLU A 60 -15.04 3.63 28.29
N HIS A 61 -14.36 3.91 27.18
CA HIS A 61 -12.94 4.27 27.15
C HIS A 61 -12.68 5.78 27.29
N GLY A 62 -13.71 6.58 27.63
CA GLY A 62 -13.57 8.02 27.83
C GLY A 62 -13.36 8.83 26.54
N ILE A 63 -13.67 8.26 25.38
CA ILE A 63 -13.59 8.94 24.08
C ILE A 63 -14.94 9.65 23.82
N SER A 64 -14.88 10.96 23.62
CA SER A 64 -16.04 11.78 23.29
C SER A 64 -16.25 11.82 21.78
N ILE A 65 -17.41 11.36 21.32
CA ILE A 65 -17.79 11.43 19.90
C ILE A 65 -18.56 12.70 19.65
N LEU A 66 -18.06 13.53 18.75
CA LEU A 66 -18.66 14.77 18.28
C LEU A 66 -19.05 14.63 16.79
N ASP A 67 -19.99 15.47 16.34
CA ASP A 67 -20.33 15.49 14.92
C ASP A 67 -19.16 16.02 14.09
N TYR A 68 -18.99 15.48 12.89
CA TYR A 68 -17.91 15.87 11.97
C TYR A 68 -17.87 17.39 11.73
N THR A 69 -19.05 18.02 11.64
CA THR A 69 -19.20 19.45 11.39
C THR A 69 -18.81 20.34 12.57
N GLU A 70 -18.71 19.78 13.77
CA GLU A 70 -18.38 20.54 14.99
C GLU A 70 -16.87 20.86 15.09
N VAL A 71 -16.00 20.21 14.31
CA VAL A 71 -14.55 20.36 14.40
C VAL A 71 -14.08 21.80 14.26
N SER A 72 -14.61 22.56 13.32
CA SER A 72 -14.20 23.95 13.08
C SER A 72 -14.53 24.88 14.26
N ALA A 73 -15.69 24.70 14.88
CA ALA A 73 -16.08 25.45 16.07
C ALA A 73 -15.19 25.07 17.25
N PHE A 74 -14.96 23.77 17.44
CA PHE A 74 -14.11 23.24 18.51
C PHE A 74 -12.67 23.78 18.42
N LEU A 75 -12.05 23.82 17.23
CA LEU A 75 -10.68 24.30 17.04
C LEU A 75 -10.52 25.78 17.35
N LYS A 76 -11.51 26.63 17.05
CA LYS A 76 -11.48 28.08 17.35
C LYS A 76 -11.36 28.38 18.85
N ASP A 77 -11.84 27.49 19.70
CA ASP A 77 -11.86 27.65 21.14
C ASP A 77 -10.60 27.10 21.81
N GLN A 78 -9.69 26.51 21.04
CA GLN A 78 -8.42 26.00 21.57
C GLN A 78 -7.39 27.13 21.69
N HIS A 79 -6.54 27.08 22.72
CA HIS A 79 -5.55 28.13 23.00
C HIS A 79 -4.27 27.60 23.63
N GLU A 80 -4.05 26.30 23.60
CA GLU A 80 -2.88 25.67 24.19
C GLU A 80 -1.90 25.16 23.13
N THR A 81 -0.76 24.59 23.55
CA THR A 81 0.21 24.01 22.60
C THR A 81 -0.31 22.74 21.99
N VAL A 82 -0.31 22.63 20.69
CA VAL A 82 -0.80 21.50 19.90
C VAL A 82 0.23 21.05 18.87
N LEU A 83 0.40 19.73 18.76
CA LEU A 83 1.13 19.08 17.67
C LEU A 83 0.15 18.86 16.50
N LEU A 84 0.57 19.17 15.30
CA LEU A 84 -0.08 18.77 14.06
C LEU A 84 0.94 18.56 12.95
N ASN A 85 0.57 17.73 11.98
CA ASN A 85 1.33 17.60 10.75
C ASN A 85 0.79 18.61 9.71
N PRO A 86 1.58 19.62 9.30
CA PRO A 86 1.13 20.66 8.37
C PRO A 86 0.83 20.10 6.97
N ASP A 87 1.53 19.05 6.54
CA ASP A 87 1.35 18.43 5.22
C ASP A 87 0.00 17.69 5.09
N LEU A 88 -0.58 17.30 6.24
CA LEU A 88 -1.83 16.55 6.33
C LEU A 88 -3.00 17.39 6.86
N THR A 89 -2.74 18.60 7.31
CA THR A 89 -3.77 19.50 7.88
C THR A 89 -4.19 20.53 6.84
N ASN A 90 -5.49 20.59 6.54
CA ASN A 90 -5.98 21.59 5.60
C ASN A 90 -5.81 23.02 6.16
N TYR A 91 -5.65 23.96 5.24
CA TYR A 91 -5.37 25.36 5.54
C TYR A 91 -6.42 26.03 6.46
N LEU A 92 -7.70 25.66 6.30
CA LEU A 92 -8.75 26.18 7.16
C LEU A 92 -8.51 25.80 8.63
N HIS A 93 -8.33 24.51 8.91
CA HIS A 93 -8.16 24.01 10.28
C HIS A 93 -6.85 24.48 10.90
N TYR A 94 -5.78 24.57 10.12
CA TYR A 94 -4.54 25.18 10.57
C TYR A 94 -4.76 26.63 11.05
N ASN A 95 -5.44 27.46 10.26
CA ASN A 95 -5.72 28.85 10.63
C ASN A 95 -6.69 29.01 11.81
N LEU A 96 -7.62 28.08 12.02
CA LEU A 96 -8.51 28.12 13.17
C LEU A 96 -7.79 27.96 14.51
N LEU A 97 -6.57 27.40 14.50
CA LEU A 97 -5.71 27.23 15.67
C LEU A 97 -4.85 28.48 15.96
N PHE A 98 -5.21 29.66 15.46
CA PHE A 98 -4.44 30.91 15.59
C PHE A 98 -4.16 31.35 17.05
N LYS A 99 -4.93 30.85 18.01
CA LYS A 99 -4.69 31.09 19.46
C LYS A 99 -3.75 30.07 20.08
N CYS A 100 -3.42 29.00 19.36
CA CYS A 100 -2.56 27.92 19.85
C CYS A 100 -1.10 28.21 19.52
N LYS A 101 -0.20 27.70 20.34
CA LYS A 101 1.18 27.50 19.92
C LYS A 101 1.26 26.20 19.13
N ILE A 102 1.42 26.30 17.83
CA ILE A 102 1.53 25.13 16.96
C ILE A 102 2.95 24.57 17.00
N ILE A 103 3.06 23.26 17.08
CA ILE A 103 4.28 22.49 16.87
C ILE A 103 4.04 21.68 15.59
N GLU A 104 4.79 22.00 14.57
CA GLU A 104 4.74 21.33 13.28
C GLU A 104 5.69 20.14 13.29
N ASP A 105 5.15 18.94 13.21
CA ASP A 105 5.93 17.69 13.13
C ASP A 105 5.05 16.56 12.56
N LYS A 106 5.69 15.46 12.15
CA LYS A 106 5.00 14.26 11.67
C LYS A 106 4.14 13.64 12.77
N ASN A 107 3.06 13.00 12.37
CA ASN A 107 2.22 12.26 13.30
C ASN A 107 2.97 11.04 13.85
N PRO A 108 3.09 10.86 15.18
CA PRO A 108 3.69 9.64 15.74
C PRO A 108 3.00 8.35 15.29
N THR A 109 1.70 8.43 15.01
CA THR A 109 0.88 7.32 14.51
C THR A 109 1.36 6.79 13.17
N GLU A 110 2.00 7.59 12.33
CA GLU A 110 2.54 7.19 11.04
C GLU A 110 3.57 6.06 11.18
N LEU A 111 4.53 6.20 12.06
CA LEU A 111 5.51 5.15 12.34
C LEU A 111 4.92 3.99 13.13
N MET A 112 4.02 4.27 14.07
CA MET A 112 3.40 3.24 14.92
C MET A 112 2.58 2.24 14.10
N LYS A 113 1.80 2.71 13.09
CA LYS A 113 1.01 1.82 12.22
C LYS A 113 1.85 1.09 11.16
N ALA A 114 2.99 1.65 10.78
CA ALA A 114 3.89 1.03 9.81
C ALA A 114 4.53 -0.26 10.36
N ILE A 115 4.79 -0.32 11.67
CA ILE A 115 5.37 -1.49 12.34
C ILE A 115 4.24 -2.40 12.81
N LYS A 116 3.97 -3.45 12.04
CA LYS A 116 2.94 -4.43 12.33
C LYS A 116 3.37 -5.33 13.51
N ASN A 117 2.45 -5.59 14.42
CA ASN A 117 2.67 -6.57 15.50
C ASN A 117 2.53 -8.01 14.97
N ASP A 118 2.90 -8.99 15.80
CA ASP A 118 2.92 -10.40 15.40
C ASP A 118 1.54 -10.90 14.94
N ILE A 119 0.46 -10.46 15.56
CA ILE A 119 -0.91 -10.84 15.18
C ILE A 119 -1.25 -10.28 13.79
N GLN A 120 -0.92 -9.01 13.54
CA GLN A 120 -1.13 -8.40 12.23
C GLN A 120 -0.29 -9.07 11.14
N ILE A 121 0.95 -9.45 11.45
CA ILE A 121 1.84 -10.18 10.55
C ILE A 121 1.27 -11.54 10.19
N ASP A 122 0.76 -12.30 11.16
CA ASP A 122 0.17 -13.62 10.90
C ASP A 122 -1.12 -13.52 10.07
N HIS A 123 -1.94 -12.51 10.33
CA HIS A 123 -3.12 -12.23 9.50
C HIS A 123 -2.74 -11.83 8.07
N LEU A 124 -1.75 -10.96 7.88
CA LEU A 124 -1.25 -10.57 6.55
C LEU A 124 -0.76 -11.79 5.78
N LYS A 125 0.02 -12.66 6.39
CA LYS A 125 0.45 -13.93 5.75
C LYS A 125 -0.74 -14.77 5.30
N ALA A 126 -1.77 -14.92 6.16
CA ALA A 126 -2.98 -15.66 5.81
C ALA A 126 -3.74 -15.00 4.64
N CYS A 127 -3.85 -13.67 4.62
CA CYS A 127 -4.46 -12.93 3.51
C CYS A 127 -3.71 -13.16 2.20
N HIS A 128 -2.37 -13.09 2.21
CA HIS A 128 -1.55 -13.32 1.01
C HIS A 128 -1.65 -14.75 0.49
N ILE A 129 -1.75 -15.76 1.38
CA ILE A 129 -2.00 -17.15 0.97
C ILE A 129 -3.36 -17.26 0.26
N ASN A 130 -4.39 -16.67 0.83
CA ASN A 130 -5.73 -16.72 0.25
C ASN A 130 -5.78 -15.97 -1.08
N ASP A 131 -5.24 -14.75 -1.13
CA ASP A 131 -5.18 -13.96 -2.37
C ASP A 131 -4.38 -14.68 -3.46
N GLY A 132 -3.26 -15.32 -3.08
CA GLY A 132 -2.46 -16.17 -3.96
C GLY A 132 -3.23 -17.36 -4.53
N ILE A 133 -4.19 -17.92 -3.77
CA ILE A 133 -5.09 -18.97 -4.28
C ILE A 133 -6.01 -18.40 -5.37
N ALA A 134 -6.59 -17.21 -5.19
CA ALA A 134 -7.41 -16.57 -6.22
C ALA A 134 -6.57 -16.25 -7.47
N MET A 135 -5.39 -15.66 -7.30
CA MET A 135 -4.46 -15.38 -8.39
C MET A 135 -4.05 -16.66 -9.16
N THR A 136 -3.79 -17.76 -8.45
CA THR A 136 -3.43 -19.04 -9.08
C THR A 136 -4.57 -19.64 -9.86
N LYS A 137 -5.81 -19.60 -9.33
CA LYS A 137 -7.02 -20.06 -10.06
C LYS A 137 -7.26 -19.21 -11.30
N PHE A 138 -7.14 -17.89 -11.14
CA PHE A 138 -7.24 -16.94 -12.24
C PHE A 138 -6.16 -17.22 -13.32
N MET A 139 -4.91 -17.39 -12.94
CA MET A 139 -3.82 -17.73 -13.87
C MET A 139 -4.11 -19.01 -14.66
N TYR A 140 -4.59 -20.05 -13.99
CA TYR A 140 -5.00 -21.29 -14.65
C TYR A 140 -6.13 -21.05 -15.65
N TRP A 141 -7.16 -20.29 -15.27
CA TRP A 141 -8.27 -19.95 -16.14
C TRP A 141 -7.80 -19.15 -17.37
N LEU A 142 -6.99 -18.11 -17.16
CA LEU A 142 -6.44 -17.27 -18.24
C LEU A 142 -5.66 -18.13 -19.26
N LYS A 143 -4.69 -18.90 -18.78
CA LYS A 143 -3.84 -19.76 -19.63
C LYS A 143 -4.63 -20.84 -20.38
N LYS A 144 -5.71 -21.35 -19.78
CA LYS A 144 -6.56 -22.38 -20.42
C LYS A 144 -7.44 -21.80 -21.53
N ASN A 145 -7.86 -20.55 -21.41
CA ASN A 145 -8.94 -19.98 -22.23
C ASN A 145 -8.47 -18.92 -23.23
N VAL A 146 -7.32 -18.28 -23.02
CA VAL A 146 -6.79 -17.27 -23.96
C VAL A 146 -6.65 -17.85 -25.36
N GLY A 147 -7.14 -17.12 -26.37
CA GLY A 147 -7.21 -17.55 -27.76
C GLY A 147 -8.28 -18.58 -28.07
N LYS A 148 -9.09 -19.04 -27.10
CA LYS A 148 -10.20 -19.99 -27.30
C LYS A 148 -11.57 -19.35 -27.08
N ILE A 149 -11.65 -18.36 -26.23
CA ILE A 149 -12.85 -17.56 -26.02
C ILE A 149 -12.49 -16.06 -26.18
N PRO A 150 -13.43 -15.20 -26.61
CA PRO A 150 -13.22 -13.76 -26.60
C PRO A 150 -12.93 -13.26 -25.18
N MET A 151 -11.94 -12.41 -25.05
CA MET A 151 -11.54 -11.79 -23.78
C MET A 151 -11.09 -10.37 -24.02
N THR A 152 -11.50 -9.45 -23.17
CA THR A 152 -10.97 -8.09 -23.12
C THR A 152 -10.22 -7.86 -21.80
N GLU A 153 -9.48 -6.76 -21.69
CA GLU A 153 -8.79 -6.39 -20.44
C GLU A 153 -9.78 -6.29 -19.28
N ARG A 154 -10.94 -5.66 -19.49
CA ARG A 154 -11.98 -5.51 -18.47
C ARG A 154 -12.57 -6.86 -18.06
N MET A 155 -12.92 -7.70 -19.02
CA MET A 155 -13.44 -9.06 -18.73
C MET A 155 -12.45 -9.91 -17.92
N ILE A 156 -11.16 -9.76 -18.21
CA ILE A 156 -10.09 -10.46 -17.48
C ILE A 156 -9.97 -9.93 -16.04
N SER A 157 -9.97 -8.59 -15.88
CA SER A 157 -9.98 -7.93 -14.58
C SER A 157 -11.19 -8.37 -13.73
N ASP A 158 -12.39 -8.34 -14.31
CA ASP A 158 -13.62 -8.76 -13.63
C ASP A 158 -13.56 -10.22 -13.19
N HIS A 159 -12.96 -11.10 -14.00
CA HIS A 159 -12.82 -12.51 -13.64
C HIS A 159 -11.89 -12.71 -12.42
N LEU A 160 -10.80 -11.94 -12.33
CA LEU A 160 -9.92 -11.99 -11.15
C LEU A 160 -10.67 -11.51 -9.90
N GLU A 161 -11.44 -10.45 -10.02
CA GLU A 161 -12.28 -9.93 -8.94
C GLU A 161 -13.30 -10.98 -8.47
N GLU A 162 -13.94 -11.70 -9.39
CA GLU A 162 -14.86 -12.79 -9.05
C GLU A 162 -14.18 -13.95 -8.33
N GLU A 163 -12.91 -14.24 -8.60
CA GLU A 163 -12.14 -15.23 -7.83
C GLU A 163 -11.84 -14.74 -6.40
N ARG A 164 -11.52 -13.44 -6.21
CA ARG A 164 -11.32 -12.83 -4.90
C ARG A 164 -12.58 -12.78 -4.05
N LYS A 165 -13.73 -12.47 -4.63
CA LYS A 165 -15.05 -12.46 -3.95
C LYS A 165 -15.42 -13.80 -3.32
N LYS A 166 -14.83 -14.91 -3.77
CA LYS A 166 -15.05 -16.25 -3.19
C LYS A 166 -14.20 -16.50 -1.94
N LEU A 167 -13.27 -15.62 -1.63
CA LEU A 167 -12.37 -15.78 -0.48
C LEU A 167 -13.03 -15.32 0.81
N PRO A 168 -12.69 -15.94 1.96
CA PRO A 168 -13.15 -15.46 3.25
C PRO A 168 -12.61 -14.07 3.54
N ASP A 169 -13.41 -13.28 4.24
CA ASP A 169 -13.05 -11.94 4.74
C ASP A 169 -12.68 -10.90 3.66
N TYR A 170 -12.93 -11.19 2.37
CA TYR A 170 -12.76 -10.24 1.29
C TYR A 170 -13.76 -9.10 1.38
N MET A 171 -13.25 -7.85 1.35
CA MET A 171 -14.03 -6.62 1.55
C MET A 171 -14.12 -5.74 0.29
N GLY A 172 -13.36 -6.07 -0.75
CA GLY A 172 -13.28 -5.30 -1.98
C GLY A 172 -11.83 -5.17 -2.48
N PRO A 173 -11.61 -4.56 -3.63
CA PRO A 173 -10.26 -4.32 -4.15
C PRO A 173 -9.51 -3.30 -3.27
N SER A 174 -8.19 -3.44 -3.16
CA SER A 174 -7.32 -2.47 -2.49
C SER A 174 -7.03 -1.25 -3.36
N PHE A 175 -7.19 -1.39 -4.67
CA PHE A 175 -7.17 -0.35 -5.71
C PHE A 175 -7.84 -0.90 -6.98
N GLU A 176 -8.13 -0.03 -7.93
CA GLU A 176 -8.68 -0.46 -9.22
C GLU A 176 -7.65 -1.29 -9.98
N THR A 177 -7.99 -2.52 -10.33
CA THR A 177 -7.10 -3.46 -11.00
C THR A 177 -6.56 -2.89 -12.30
N ILE A 178 -5.25 -2.88 -12.46
CA ILE A 178 -4.57 -2.59 -13.72
C ILE A 178 -4.49 -3.90 -14.50
N CYS A 179 -5.20 -3.96 -15.63
CA CYS A 179 -5.13 -5.06 -16.57
C CYS A 179 -4.74 -4.50 -17.92
N ALA A 180 -3.48 -4.65 -18.30
CA ALA A 180 -2.87 -3.93 -19.41
C ALA A 180 -2.22 -4.89 -20.41
N TYR A 181 -2.73 -4.92 -21.63
CA TYR A 181 -2.26 -5.78 -22.71
C TYR A 181 -1.30 -5.04 -23.63
N LYS A 182 -0.14 -5.66 -23.90
CA LYS A 182 0.91 -5.12 -24.81
C LYS A 182 1.29 -3.69 -24.46
N ASP A 183 1.07 -2.75 -25.38
CA ASP A 183 1.46 -1.34 -25.29
C ASP A 183 0.70 -0.56 -24.20
N HIS A 184 -0.50 -0.98 -23.82
CA HIS A 184 -1.19 -0.41 -22.66
C HIS A 184 -0.37 -0.58 -21.37
N ALA A 185 0.37 -1.68 -21.23
CA ALA A 185 1.24 -1.93 -20.10
C ALA A 185 2.45 -0.99 -20.00
N ALA A 186 2.75 -0.22 -21.05
CA ALA A 186 3.76 0.84 -20.99
C ALA A 186 3.34 2.02 -20.10
N MET A 187 2.05 2.15 -19.80
CA MET A 187 1.50 3.10 -18.85
C MET A 187 1.38 2.45 -17.47
N MET A 188 2.22 2.87 -16.52
CA MET A 188 2.34 2.24 -15.18
C MET A 188 1.03 2.16 -14.40
N HIS A 189 0.15 3.16 -14.56
CA HIS A 189 -1.15 3.25 -13.90
C HIS A 189 -2.28 3.23 -14.94
N TYR A 190 -2.19 2.32 -15.91
CA TYR A 190 -3.21 2.17 -16.93
C TYR A 190 -4.56 1.77 -16.31
N GLN A 191 -5.62 2.40 -16.76
CA GLN A 191 -7.00 2.04 -16.43
C GLN A 191 -7.78 1.82 -17.71
N SER A 192 -8.31 0.62 -17.90
CA SER A 192 -9.15 0.29 -19.05
C SER A 192 -10.53 0.94 -18.91
N THR A 193 -10.92 1.73 -19.91
CA THR A 193 -12.25 2.33 -20.05
C THR A 193 -13.03 1.62 -21.14
N GLU A 194 -14.31 1.96 -21.31
CA GLU A 194 -15.11 1.40 -22.42
C GLU A 194 -14.52 1.72 -23.79
N GLU A 195 -13.86 2.90 -23.92
CA GLU A 195 -13.26 3.32 -25.19
C GLU A 195 -11.87 2.72 -25.41
N SER A 196 -11.11 2.44 -24.36
CA SER A 196 -9.75 1.91 -24.45
C SER A 196 -9.65 0.39 -24.32
N ASP A 197 -10.74 -0.29 -23.93
CA ASP A 197 -10.76 -1.74 -23.76
C ASP A 197 -10.45 -2.48 -25.06
N VAL A 198 -9.50 -3.40 -25.03
CA VAL A 198 -9.05 -4.13 -26.23
C VAL A 198 -9.17 -5.64 -26.08
N ASP A 199 -9.30 -6.31 -27.21
CA ASP A 199 -9.29 -7.77 -27.27
C ASP A 199 -7.91 -8.33 -26.91
N VAL A 200 -7.87 -9.23 -25.93
CA VAL A 200 -6.66 -9.95 -25.52
C VAL A 200 -6.53 -11.26 -26.30
N LYS A 201 -5.42 -11.44 -27.00
CA LYS A 201 -5.14 -12.58 -27.85
C LYS A 201 -4.07 -13.49 -27.27
N ALA A 202 -3.94 -14.71 -27.81
CA ALA A 202 -2.89 -15.67 -27.43
C ALA A 202 -1.53 -15.29 -28.04
N GLU A 203 -1.09 -14.07 -27.80
CA GLU A 203 0.20 -13.50 -28.23
C GLU A 203 0.65 -12.37 -27.27
N GLY A 204 1.95 -12.10 -27.19
CA GLY A 204 2.49 -11.03 -26.35
C GLY A 204 2.30 -11.27 -24.87
N MET A 205 2.23 -10.16 -24.11
CA MET A 205 2.15 -10.18 -22.66
C MET A 205 0.95 -9.38 -22.15
N LEU A 206 0.47 -9.78 -20.96
CA LEU A 206 -0.57 -9.11 -20.19
C LEU A 206 -0.02 -8.83 -18.80
N LEU A 207 0.05 -7.57 -18.42
CA LEU A 207 0.37 -7.13 -17.08
C LEU A 207 -0.92 -7.02 -16.26
N ILE A 208 -0.94 -7.66 -15.11
CA ILE A 208 -2.04 -7.51 -14.14
C ILE A 208 -1.47 -7.13 -12.80
N ASP A 209 -1.87 -5.96 -12.32
CA ASP A 209 -1.54 -5.41 -11.02
C ASP A 209 -2.83 -5.21 -10.24
N SER A 210 -2.93 -5.83 -9.07
CA SER A 210 -4.20 -5.95 -8.35
C SER A 210 -3.99 -6.36 -6.91
N GLY A 211 -4.93 -5.99 -6.06
CA GLY A 211 -4.92 -6.38 -4.67
C GLY A 211 -6.31 -6.40 -4.04
N GLY A 212 -6.40 -6.87 -2.82
CA GLY A 212 -7.65 -6.96 -2.07
C GLY A 212 -7.54 -6.39 -0.66
N GLN A 213 -8.66 -5.85 -0.19
CA GLN A 213 -8.90 -5.54 1.22
C GLN A 213 -9.52 -6.75 1.90
N TYR A 214 -8.94 -7.14 3.02
CA TYR A 214 -9.42 -8.22 3.89
C TYR A 214 -9.47 -7.74 5.33
N TYR A 215 -10.31 -8.31 6.17
CA TYR A 215 -10.29 -7.97 7.61
C TYR A 215 -8.92 -8.21 8.25
N GLY A 216 -8.13 -9.12 7.71
CA GLY A 216 -6.79 -9.44 8.17
C GLY A 216 -5.66 -8.68 7.47
N GLY A 217 -5.93 -7.78 6.54
CA GLY A 217 -4.88 -7.03 5.85
C GLY A 217 -5.26 -6.49 4.49
N THR A 218 -4.28 -5.90 3.83
CA THR A 218 -4.36 -5.37 2.46
C THR A 218 -3.32 -6.11 1.63
N THR A 219 -3.65 -6.49 0.39
CA THR A 219 -2.71 -7.14 -0.52
C THR A 219 -2.48 -6.29 -1.78
N ASP A 220 -1.27 -6.46 -2.33
CA ASP A 220 -0.79 -5.82 -3.54
C ASP A 220 0.11 -6.80 -4.29
N VAL A 221 -0.19 -7.07 -5.57
CA VAL A 221 0.56 -8.04 -6.36
C VAL A 221 0.47 -7.77 -7.85
N THR A 222 1.63 -7.69 -8.51
CA THR A 222 1.69 -7.66 -9.98
C THR A 222 2.26 -8.96 -10.54
N ARG A 223 1.63 -9.45 -11.62
CA ARG A 223 2.14 -10.52 -12.46
C ARG A 223 2.03 -10.13 -13.94
N THR A 224 3.12 -10.29 -14.68
CA THR A 224 3.12 -10.21 -16.13
C THR A 224 3.01 -11.62 -16.73
N PHE A 225 1.95 -11.88 -17.48
CA PHE A 225 1.65 -13.17 -18.08
C PHE A 225 2.07 -13.19 -19.54
N ILE A 226 2.87 -14.17 -19.94
CA ILE A 226 3.17 -14.45 -21.35
C ILE A 226 1.99 -15.27 -21.90
N LEU A 227 1.28 -14.70 -22.87
CA LEU A 227 0.06 -15.30 -23.46
C LEU A 227 0.32 -16.11 -24.74
N GLY A 228 1.48 -15.92 -25.36
CA GLY A 228 1.87 -16.60 -26.58
C GLY A 228 3.27 -16.18 -27.06
N PRO A 229 3.55 -16.12 -28.37
CA PRO A 229 4.85 -15.68 -28.87
C PRO A 229 5.20 -14.28 -28.39
N ILE A 230 6.44 -14.10 -27.97
CA ILE A 230 7.05 -12.82 -27.55
C ILE A 230 8.40 -12.65 -28.27
N SER A 231 8.85 -11.41 -28.40
CA SER A 231 10.17 -11.06 -28.95
C SER A 231 11.30 -11.43 -27.98
N GLU A 232 12.53 -11.45 -28.49
CA GLU A 232 13.73 -11.65 -27.66
C GLU A 232 13.94 -10.47 -26.67
N GLU A 233 13.55 -9.26 -27.06
CA GLU A 233 13.59 -8.08 -26.18
C GLU A 233 12.61 -8.22 -25.00
N GLU A 234 11.36 -8.59 -25.25
CA GLU A 234 10.36 -8.83 -24.23
C GLU A 234 10.80 -9.94 -23.26
N ARG A 235 11.37 -11.04 -23.79
CA ARG A 235 11.92 -12.15 -22.99
C ARG A 235 13.07 -11.68 -22.10
N LYS A 236 13.97 -10.86 -22.65
CA LYS A 236 15.10 -10.28 -21.95
C LYS A 236 14.62 -9.41 -20.80
N TYR A 237 13.73 -8.46 -21.07
CA TYR A 237 13.21 -7.53 -20.05
C TYR A 237 12.39 -8.24 -18.99
N PHE A 238 11.59 -9.25 -19.35
CA PHE A 238 10.88 -10.08 -18.38
C PHE A 238 11.85 -10.73 -17.38
N THR A 239 12.95 -11.26 -17.89
CA THR A 239 13.98 -11.89 -17.04
C THR A 239 14.72 -10.87 -16.18
N LEU A 240 15.06 -9.71 -16.72
CA LEU A 240 15.74 -8.63 -15.99
C LEU A 240 14.88 -8.08 -14.86
N VAL A 241 13.58 -7.83 -15.11
CA VAL A 241 12.64 -7.37 -14.08
C VAL A 241 12.50 -8.41 -12.97
N LEU A 242 12.40 -9.69 -13.31
CA LEU A 242 12.39 -10.77 -12.32
C LEU A 242 13.69 -10.82 -11.51
N LYS A 243 14.86 -10.68 -12.17
CA LYS A 243 16.17 -10.59 -11.50
C LYS A 243 16.20 -9.40 -10.55
N SER A 244 15.71 -8.24 -10.96
CA SER A 244 15.63 -7.02 -10.15
C SER A 244 14.82 -7.24 -8.85
N MET A 245 13.61 -7.76 -8.97
CA MET A 245 12.74 -8.08 -7.83
C MET A 245 13.43 -9.08 -6.89
N LEU A 246 13.95 -10.20 -7.41
CA LEU A 246 14.58 -11.22 -6.59
C LEU A 246 15.89 -10.73 -5.92
N THR A 247 16.64 -9.82 -6.53
CA THR A 247 17.84 -9.26 -5.94
C THR A 247 17.49 -8.41 -4.72
N LEU A 248 16.48 -7.54 -4.81
CA LEU A 248 16.00 -6.76 -3.67
C LEU A 248 15.36 -7.64 -2.61
N ALA A 249 14.52 -8.60 -2.98
CA ALA A 249 13.85 -9.53 -2.05
C ALA A 249 14.83 -10.39 -1.23
N ASN A 250 16.07 -10.60 -1.70
CA ASN A 250 17.11 -11.33 -0.98
C ASN A 250 18.05 -10.43 -0.15
N ALA A 251 17.78 -9.14 -0.08
CA ALA A 251 18.65 -8.20 0.60
C ALA A 251 18.79 -8.48 2.11
N LYS A 252 20.04 -8.43 2.58
CA LYS A 252 20.39 -8.39 3.99
C LYS A 252 21.16 -7.09 4.24
N PHE A 253 20.74 -6.32 5.22
CA PHE A 253 21.26 -4.99 5.43
C PHE A 253 21.38 -4.65 6.91
N LEU A 254 22.20 -3.64 7.22
CA LEU A 254 22.38 -3.17 8.59
C LEU A 254 21.14 -2.42 9.07
N PHE A 255 20.81 -2.61 10.34
CA PHE A 255 19.84 -1.74 11.00
C PHE A 255 20.26 -0.27 10.86
N GLY A 256 19.32 0.60 10.55
CA GLY A 256 19.57 2.01 10.21
C GLY A 256 19.48 2.31 8.71
N CYS A 257 19.52 1.29 7.86
CA CYS A 257 19.24 1.48 6.44
C CYS A 257 17.79 1.93 6.20
N ARG A 258 17.64 2.70 5.13
CA ARG A 258 16.37 3.22 4.60
C ARG A 258 16.09 2.57 3.25
N GLY A 259 14.89 2.72 2.76
CA GLY A 259 14.55 2.22 1.43
C GLY A 259 15.41 2.80 0.31
N SER A 260 15.81 4.08 0.44
CA SER A 260 16.74 4.75 -0.48
C SER A 260 18.13 4.10 -0.57
N ASN A 261 18.59 3.42 0.49
CA ASN A 261 19.86 2.69 0.49
C ASN A 261 19.76 1.37 -0.28
N LEU A 262 18.58 0.79 -0.39
CA LEU A 262 18.36 -0.56 -0.93
C LEU A 262 17.77 -0.54 -2.35
N ASP A 263 17.14 0.52 -2.77
CA ASP A 263 16.51 0.65 -4.09
C ASP A 263 17.45 0.31 -5.26
N ILE A 264 18.74 0.63 -5.09
CA ILE A 264 19.80 0.30 -6.06
C ILE A 264 19.87 -1.19 -6.39
N LEU A 265 19.54 -2.07 -5.44
CA LEU A 265 19.58 -3.52 -5.63
C LEU A 265 18.57 -3.99 -6.70
N ALA A 266 17.44 -3.31 -6.81
CA ALA A 266 16.47 -3.57 -7.86
C ALA A 266 16.86 -2.91 -9.20
N ARG A 267 17.56 -1.76 -9.17
CA ARG A 267 17.93 -1.05 -10.40
C ARG A 267 19.19 -1.56 -11.07
N GLU A 268 20.16 -2.02 -10.28
CA GLU A 268 21.45 -2.46 -10.79
C GLU A 268 21.33 -3.47 -11.95
N PRO A 269 20.50 -4.54 -11.86
CA PRO A 269 20.34 -5.49 -12.97
C PRO A 269 19.82 -4.88 -14.26
N LEU A 270 19.06 -3.80 -14.19
CA LEU A 270 18.54 -3.07 -15.35
C LEU A 270 19.57 -2.08 -15.87
N TRP A 271 20.28 -1.38 -14.99
CA TRP A 271 21.32 -0.41 -15.38
C TRP A 271 22.52 -1.07 -16.06
N GLU A 272 22.90 -2.30 -15.67
CA GLU A 272 23.90 -3.11 -16.37
C GLU A 272 23.56 -3.29 -17.86
N ASP A 273 22.27 -3.28 -18.18
CA ASP A 273 21.75 -3.43 -19.55
C ASP A 273 21.34 -2.09 -20.21
N GLY A 274 21.61 -0.96 -19.56
CA GLY A 274 21.31 0.37 -20.04
C GLY A 274 19.83 0.76 -19.97
N VAL A 275 19.02 0.06 -19.16
CA VAL A 275 17.58 0.28 -18.98
C VAL A 275 17.31 0.80 -17.57
N ASP A 276 16.26 1.61 -17.41
CA ASP A 276 15.79 2.07 -16.10
C ASP A 276 14.27 2.28 -16.12
N TYR A 277 13.68 2.39 -14.93
CA TYR A 277 12.29 2.80 -14.75
C TYR A 277 12.21 4.09 -13.92
N ARG A 278 11.20 4.91 -14.20
CA ARG A 278 11.05 6.27 -13.63
C ARG A 278 10.11 6.34 -12.44
N CYS A 279 9.47 5.22 -12.06
CA CYS A 279 8.62 5.10 -10.88
C CYS A 279 9.43 4.71 -9.63
N GLY A 280 8.75 4.66 -8.48
CA GLY A 280 9.29 4.03 -7.29
C GLY A 280 9.45 2.53 -7.45
N THR A 281 10.27 1.94 -6.63
CA THR A 281 10.48 0.47 -6.60
C THR A 281 9.55 -0.19 -5.62
N GLY A 282 8.95 0.57 -4.69
CA GLY A 282 8.02 0.03 -3.72
C GLY A 282 7.58 1.05 -2.68
N HIS A 283 6.56 0.69 -1.93
CA HIS A 283 5.92 1.52 -0.91
C HIS A 283 5.46 0.68 0.28
N GLY A 284 5.26 1.31 1.44
CA GLY A 284 4.63 0.65 2.57
C GLY A 284 3.17 0.31 2.29
N VAL A 285 2.67 -0.72 2.97
CA VAL A 285 1.28 -1.19 2.86
C VAL A 285 0.60 -1.14 4.21
N GLY A 286 -0.66 -0.71 4.23
CA GLY A 286 -1.49 -0.65 5.43
C GLY A 286 -2.03 -2.01 5.87
N TYR A 287 -2.53 -2.07 7.10
CA TYR A 287 -3.23 -3.24 7.61
C TYR A 287 -4.75 -3.00 7.56
N PHE A 288 -5.39 -3.52 6.53
CA PHE A 288 -6.78 -3.19 6.19
C PHE A 288 -6.98 -1.67 6.16
N LEU A 289 -6.09 -1.00 5.40
CA LEU A 289 -6.01 0.45 5.22
C LEU A 289 -5.54 0.77 3.79
N GLY A 290 -4.85 1.88 3.58
CA GLY A 290 -4.35 2.25 2.28
C GLY A 290 -3.31 1.26 1.74
N VAL A 291 -3.42 0.89 0.48
CA VAL A 291 -2.40 0.12 -0.22
C VAL A 291 -1.08 0.89 -0.24
N HIS A 292 -1.12 2.18 -0.53
CA HIS A 292 0.02 3.08 -0.39
C HIS A 292 0.04 3.69 1.02
N GLU A 293 0.90 3.19 1.89
CA GLU A 293 1.01 3.67 3.27
C GLU A 293 2.47 3.92 3.67
N GLY A 294 2.82 5.20 3.90
CA GLY A 294 4.13 5.56 4.45
C GLY A 294 4.32 5.13 5.92
N PRO A 295 5.52 5.40 6.49
CA PRO A 295 6.61 6.24 5.98
C PRO A 295 7.73 5.50 5.25
N ASN A 296 7.64 4.21 5.01
CA ASN A 296 8.65 3.40 4.34
C ASN A 296 8.36 3.23 2.84
N ALA A 297 9.39 3.30 2.01
CA ALA A 297 9.29 3.08 0.58
C ALA A 297 10.67 2.73 0.00
N PHE A 298 10.71 1.97 -1.11
CA PHE A 298 11.91 1.84 -1.93
C PHE A 298 11.90 2.93 -3.01
N ARG A 299 12.82 3.90 -2.89
CA ARG A 299 12.95 5.02 -3.80
C ARG A 299 14.42 5.39 -3.94
N TRP A 300 14.95 5.42 -5.16
CA TRP A 300 16.35 5.72 -5.38
C TRP A 300 16.72 7.18 -5.08
N ARG A 301 15.76 8.11 -5.16
CA ARG A 301 15.92 9.50 -4.69
C ARG A 301 15.17 9.65 -3.39
N SER A 302 15.89 10.01 -2.33
CA SER A 302 15.23 10.41 -1.09
C SER A 302 14.46 11.70 -1.37
N ASN A 303 13.17 11.68 -1.06
CA ASN A 303 12.40 12.91 -0.98
C ASN A 303 12.51 13.38 0.47
N PRO A 304 13.10 14.57 0.74
CA PRO A 304 13.21 15.08 2.11
C PRO A 304 11.87 15.17 2.83
N GLU A 305 10.79 15.21 2.07
CA GLU A 305 9.47 15.51 2.62
C GLU A 305 8.74 14.30 3.16
N ASN A 306 8.96 13.03 2.72
CA ASN A 306 7.98 12.03 3.14
C ASN A 306 8.36 10.57 3.32
N LEU A 307 9.09 9.89 2.49
CA LEU A 307 9.01 8.42 2.46
C LEU A 307 10.39 7.76 2.56
N ASP A 308 11.12 8.06 3.61
CA ASP A 308 12.45 7.45 3.79
C ASP A 308 12.73 7.14 5.28
N ALA A 309 11.80 6.43 5.90
CA ALA A 309 12.01 5.97 7.27
C ALA A 309 13.06 4.85 7.33
N VAL A 310 13.75 4.78 8.46
CA VAL A 310 14.60 3.62 8.77
C VAL A 310 13.73 2.36 8.76
N LEU A 311 14.12 1.38 7.97
CA LEU A 311 13.43 0.10 7.89
C LEU A 311 13.56 -0.67 9.21
N GLN A 312 12.44 -1.12 9.73
CA GLN A 312 12.37 -1.81 11.02
C GLN A 312 11.62 -3.14 10.86
N PRO A 313 11.98 -4.16 11.68
CA PRO A 313 11.20 -5.39 11.74
C PRO A 313 9.71 -5.12 11.98
N GLY A 314 8.84 -5.80 11.24
CA GLY A 314 7.39 -5.58 11.25
C GLY A 314 6.89 -4.61 10.18
N MET A 315 7.75 -3.90 9.48
CA MET A 315 7.33 -3.11 8.31
C MET A 315 7.08 -4.01 7.10
N VAL A 316 5.99 -3.71 6.38
CA VAL A 316 5.63 -4.33 5.10
C VAL A 316 5.85 -3.31 3.99
N ILE A 317 6.40 -3.77 2.88
CA ILE A 317 6.80 -2.91 1.77
C ILE A 317 6.72 -3.68 0.45
N THR A 318 6.20 -3.07 -0.62
CA THR A 318 6.19 -3.69 -1.95
C THR A 318 7.58 -3.68 -2.59
N ASP A 319 7.80 -4.60 -3.50
CA ASP A 319 9.00 -4.74 -4.35
C ASP A 319 8.52 -4.97 -5.78
N GLU A 320 8.42 -3.89 -6.56
CA GLU A 320 7.70 -3.80 -7.83
C GLU A 320 8.52 -3.14 -8.97
N PRO A 321 9.76 -3.57 -9.21
CA PRO A 321 10.51 -3.04 -10.34
C PRO A 321 9.83 -3.35 -11.66
N GLY A 322 10.07 -2.52 -12.67
CA GLY A 322 9.45 -2.69 -13.98
C GLY A 322 10.30 -2.18 -15.14
N VAL A 323 9.87 -2.49 -16.35
CA VAL A 323 10.35 -1.90 -17.60
C VAL A 323 9.14 -1.50 -18.44
N TYR A 324 9.14 -0.29 -18.95
CA TYR A 324 8.02 0.30 -19.68
C TYR A 324 8.51 0.91 -20.99
N VAL A 325 8.14 0.28 -22.11
CA VAL A 325 8.57 0.66 -23.47
C VAL A 325 7.37 1.23 -24.21
N GLU A 326 7.36 2.55 -24.38
CA GLU A 326 6.26 3.28 -25.01
C GLU A 326 5.93 2.71 -26.39
N GLY A 327 4.64 2.47 -26.65
CA GLY A 327 4.11 1.91 -27.90
C GLY A 327 4.46 0.43 -28.12
N SER A 328 4.95 -0.28 -27.11
CA SER A 328 5.33 -1.69 -27.21
C SER A 328 4.81 -2.56 -26.07
N HIS A 329 5.39 -2.44 -24.87
CA HIS A 329 5.05 -3.31 -23.75
C HIS A 329 5.45 -2.71 -22.40
N GLY A 330 4.85 -3.25 -21.33
CA GLY A 330 5.28 -3.03 -19.96
C GLY A 330 5.39 -4.36 -19.21
N ILE A 331 6.34 -4.41 -18.29
CA ILE A 331 6.60 -5.57 -17.43
C ILE A 331 6.81 -5.08 -16.01
N ARG A 332 6.05 -5.63 -15.07
CA ARG A 332 6.23 -5.47 -13.61
C ARG A 332 6.07 -6.82 -12.96
N HIS A 333 6.93 -7.14 -12.04
CA HIS A 333 6.78 -8.26 -11.12
C HIS A 333 6.82 -7.70 -9.71
N GLU A 334 5.90 -8.11 -8.87
CA GLU A 334 5.72 -7.53 -7.56
C GLU A 334 5.36 -8.55 -6.51
N ASN A 335 5.94 -8.38 -5.33
CA ASN A 335 5.52 -9.01 -4.09
C ASN A 335 5.54 -7.99 -2.96
N GLU A 336 4.74 -8.20 -1.92
CA GLU A 336 4.95 -7.56 -0.64
C GLU A 336 6.02 -8.30 0.16
N LEU A 337 6.89 -7.54 0.80
CA LEU A 337 8.01 -8.01 1.59
C LEU A 337 7.83 -7.60 3.05
N LEU A 338 8.16 -8.51 3.97
CA LEU A 338 8.17 -8.24 5.41
C LEU A 338 9.61 -8.04 5.88
N CYS A 339 9.89 -6.91 6.53
CA CYS A 339 11.15 -6.70 7.24
C CYS A 339 11.20 -7.57 8.51
N VAL A 340 12.24 -8.40 8.64
CA VAL A 340 12.43 -9.29 9.79
C VAL A 340 13.82 -9.13 10.37
N LYS A 341 13.97 -9.27 11.69
CA LYS A 341 15.28 -9.35 12.33
C LYS A 341 15.96 -10.64 11.86
N HIS A 342 17.20 -10.52 11.36
CA HIS A 342 17.96 -11.67 10.86
C HIS A 342 18.94 -12.18 11.90
N THR A 343 20.04 -11.46 12.14
CA THR A 343 21.08 -11.85 13.12
C THR A 343 21.65 -10.61 13.81
N GLU A 344 22.20 -10.85 14.99
CA GLU A 344 23.07 -9.89 15.66
C GLU A 344 24.41 -10.59 15.87
N ASN A 345 25.50 -9.99 15.44
CA ASN A 345 26.82 -10.61 15.52
C ASN A 345 27.59 -10.11 16.74
N GLU A 346 28.75 -10.73 17.02
CA GLU A 346 29.64 -10.38 18.13
C GLU A 346 30.21 -8.96 18.10
N TYR A 347 30.13 -8.27 16.94
CA TYR A 347 30.51 -6.88 16.77
C TYR A 347 29.36 -5.90 17.01
N GLY A 348 28.21 -6.38 17.48
CA GLY A 348 27.03 -5.54 17.73
C GLY A 348 26.31 -5.09 16.45
N LEU A 349 26.60 -5.71 15.30
CA LEU A 349 25.90 -5.44 14.04
C LEU A 349 24.56 -6.15 14.01
N SER A 350 23.47 -5.41 14.03
CA SER A 350 22.12 -5.93 13.83
C SER A 350 21.81 -5.97 12.35
N LEU A 351 21.59 -7.17 11.80
CA LEU A 351 21.18 -7.38 10.43
C LEU A 351 19.68 -7.57 10.33
N ILE A 352 19.10 -6.95 9.33
CA ILE A 352 17.70 -7.09 8.93
C ILE A 352 17.66 -7.82 7.59
N HIS A 353 16.69 -8.69 7.42
CA HIS A 353 16.39 -9.38 6.19
C HIS A 353 14.98 -9.01 5.74
N ILE A 354 14.77 -8.91 4.44
CA ILE A 354 13.47 -8.80 3.84
C ILE A 354 13.05 -10.21 3.43
N SER A 355 11.87 -10.63 3.85
CA SER A 355 11.32 -11.95 3.55
C SER A 355 9.94 -11.82 2.92
N GLU A 356 9.72 -12.54 1.85
CA GLU A 356 8.37 -12.69 1.31
C GLU A 356 7.45 -13.32 2.37
N PRO A 357 6.28 -12.75 2.67
CA PRO A 357 5.32 -13.34 3.60
C PRO A 357 4.83 -14.70 3.11
N THR A 358 4.84 -14.92 1.79
CA THR A 358 4.49 -16.19 1.16
C THR A 358 5.34 -16.42 -0.08
N ARG A 359 6.05 -17.54 -0.14
CA ARG A 359 6.56 -18.04 -1.41
C ARG A 359 5.42 -18.71 -2.15
N LEU A 360 4.88 -18.04 -3.16
CA LEU A 360 4.20 -18.75 -4.25
C LEU A 360 5.32 -19.45 -5.04
N GLN A 361 5.57 -20.71 -4.76
CA GLN A 361 6.45 -21.58 -5.54
C GLN A 361 5.85 -21.88 -6.91
#